data_76d3e397cc704a154640797e04f53f00
#
_entry.id   76d3e397cc704a154640797e04f53f00
#
_cell.length_a   1.000
_cell.length_b   1.000
_cell.length_c   1.000
_cell.angle_alpha   90.00
_cell.angle_beta   90.00
_cell.angle_gamma   90.00
#
_symmetry.space_group_name_H-M   'P 1'
#
loop_
_entity.id
_entity.type
_entity.pdbx_description
1 polymer ?
#
loop_
_entity_poly.entity_id
_entity_poly.type
_entity_poly.pdbx_seq_one_letter_code
_entity_poly.pdbx_strand_id
1 'polypeptide(L)'
;VSNKKRKLVRPDLWGKERVIIARSLIYKKKYALAYKTISSHSMNEGPNFAECEWLSGWIALSFLDDPRLALKHFENFYKNVGYPISLSRGAYWIAVSNKKLNKNEKANEWFGVASQFLTTYYGQLAFIELNNDKTFSLKPKKEYEISKDFKKKFYKNELVDHVTLLKELNKTK
;
A
#
# COMPACT_ATOMS: atom_id res chain seq x y z
N VAL A 1 -9.79 1.70 -35.91
CA VAL A 1 -9.20 3.03 -35.66
C VAL A 1 -8.46 2.91 -34.32
N SER A 2 -7.12 2.84 -34.40
CA SER A 2 -6.24 2.73 -33.22
C SER A 2 -6.32 4.01 -32.42
N ASN A 3 -6.99 3.97 -31.26
CA ASN A 3 -6.99 5.05 -30.30
C ASN A 3 -5.59 5.11 -29.63
N LYS A 4 -4.63 5.79 -30.26
CA LYS A 4 -3.36 6.12 -29.63
C LYS A 4 -3.68 6.92 -28.37
N LYS A 5 -3.52 6.29 -27.18
CA LYS A 5 -3.59 6.99 -25.88
C LYS A 5 -2.63 8.18 -25.96
N ARG A 6 -3.15 9.40 -25.97
CA ARG A 6 -2.31 10.60 -25.91
C ARG A 6 -1.49 10.53 -24.64
N LYS A 7 -0.16 10.49 -24.80
CA LYS A 7 0.77 10.49 -23.67
C LYS A 7 0.62 11.85 -22.98
N LEU A 8 0.18 11.83 -21.72
CA LEU A 8 0.05 13.07 -20.94
C LEU A 8 1.43 13.67 -20.68
N VAL A 9 1.53 14.98 -20.79
CA VAL A 9 2.70 15.72 -20.33
C VAL A 9 2.58 15.80 -18.80
N ARG A 10 3.62 15.33 -18.08
CA ARG A 10 3.66 15.30 -16.62
C ARG A 10 2.49 14.54 -15.98
N PRO A 11 2.35 13.23 -16.26
CA PRO A 11 1.25 12.42 -15.76
C PRO A 11 1.24 12.32 -14.22
N ASP A 12 2.39 12.51 -13.57
CA ASP A 12 2.60 12.55 -12.13
C ASP A 12 1.78 13.65 -11.44
N LEU A 13 1.73 14.84 -12.03
CA LEU A 13 0.95 15.96 -11.49
C LEU A 13 -0.56 15.70 -11.61
N TRP A 14 -0.98 15.13 -12.74
CA TRP A 14 -2.38 14.79 -12.95
C TRP A 14 -2.87 13.62 -12.08
N GLY A 15 -1.95 12.83 -11.52
CA GLY A 15 -2.28 11.70 -10.66
C GLY A 15 -3.09 12.12 -9.43
N LYS A 16 -2.65 13.15 -8.72
CA LYS A 16 -3.36 13.69 -7.54
C LYS A 16 -4.75 14.20 -7.89
N GLU A 17 -4.86 14.98 -8.97
CA GLU A 17 -6.14 15.52 -9.42
C GLU A 17 -7.13 14.40 -9.80
N ARG A 18 -6.65 13.37 -10.46
CA ARG A 18 -7.45 12.20 -10.82
C ARG A 18 -7.99 11.48 -9.58
N VAL A 19 -7.17 11.34 -8.54
CA VAL A 19 -7.60 10.73 -7.27
C VAL A 19 -8.72 11.56 -6.63
N ILE A 20 -8.58 12.89 -6.57
CA ILE A 20 -9.58 13.81 -6.00
C ILE A 20 -10.89 13.71 -6.79
N ILE A 21 -10.81 13.79 -8.12
CA ILE A 21 -11.98 13.71 -9.01
C ILE A 21 -12.65 12.35 -8.90
N ALA A 22 -11.88 11.25 -8.89
CA ALA A 22 -12.43 9.91 -8.77
C ALA A 22 -13.17 9.73 -7.44
N ARG A 23 -12.63 10.19 -6.32
CA ARG A 23 -13.28 10.14 -5.00
C ARG A 23 -14.57 10.96 -4.98
N SER A 24 -14.58 12.15 -5.59
CA SER A 24 -15.80 12.96 -5.75
C SER A 24 -16.86 12.25 -6.61
N LEU A 25 -16.45 11.56 -7.67
CA LEU A 25 -17.34 10.78 -8.52
C LEU A 25 -17.90 9.55 -7.80
N ILE A 26 -17.12 8.89 -6.94
CA ILE A 26 -17.59 7.79 -6.08
C ILE A 26 -18.68 8.30 -5.13
N TYR A 27 -18.44 9.44 -4.47
CA TYR A 27 -19.44 10.08 -3.60
C TYR A 27 -20.75 10.37 -4.35
N LYS A 28 -20.65 10.80 -5.61
CA LYS A 28 -21.79 11.02 -6.50
C LYS A 28 -22.34 9.75 -7.14
N LYS A 29 -21.90 8.56 -6.72
CA LYS A 29 -22.29 7.24 -7.24
C LYS A 29 -22.04 7.04 -8.75
N LYS A 30 -21.14 7.83 -9.35
CA LYS A 30 -20.76 7.73 -10.77
C LYS A 30 -19.54 6.80 -10.96
N TYR A 31 -19.69 5.54 -10.57
CA TYR A 31 -18.59 4.58 -10.41
C TYR A 31 -17.83 4.28 -11.70
N ALA A 32 -18.52 4.06 -12.81
CA ALA A 32 -17.89 3.81 -14.11
C ALA A 32 -17.04 5.00 -14.58
N LEU A 33 -17.54 6.23 -14.33
CA LEU A 33 -16.81 7.45 -14.66
C LEU A 33 -15.61 7.64 -13.72
N ALA A 34 -15.77 7.33 -12.42
CA ALA A 34 -14.68 7.35 -11.46
C ALA A 34 -13.55 6.41 -11.90
N TYR A 35 -13.88 5.17 -12.25
CA TYR A 35 -12.94 4.19 -12.76
C TYR A 35 -12.23 4.69 -14.03
N LYS A 36 -12.98 5.15 -15.03
CA LYS A 36 -12.41 5.69 -16.27
C LYS A 36 -11.44 6.84 -16.01
N THR A 37 -11.78 7.71 -15.06
CA THR A 37 -10.95 8.85 -14.70
C THR A 37 -9.64 8.42 -14.07
N ILE A 38 -9.67 7.50 -13.10
CA ILE A 38 -8.47 7.12 -12.35
C ILE A 38 -7.58 6.14 -13.11
N SER A 39 -8.13 5.16 -13.83
CA SER A 39 -7.37 4.14 -14.55
C SER A 39 -6.63 4.67 -15.79
N SER A 40 -6.93 5.88 -16.26
CA SER A 40 -6.30 6.52 -17.42
C SER A 40 -5.08 7.39 -17.07
N HIS A 41 -4.37 7.09 -15.98
CA HIS A 41 -3.30 7.96 -15.41
C HIS A 41 -2.01 8.01 -16.22
N SER A 42 -1.71 7.03 -17.09
CA SER A 42 -0.50 6.98 -17.94
C SER A 42 0.85 7.06 -17.19
N MET A 43 0.87 6.79 -15.89
CA MET A 43 2.09 6.66 -15.08
C MET A 43 2.55 5.20 -15.04
N ASN A 44 3.84 4.96 -14.73
CA ASN A 44 4.41 3.62 -14.61
C ASN A 44 4.93 3.32 -13.20
N GLU A 45 5.21 4.36 -12.39
CA GLU A 45 5.82 4.23 -11.07
C GLU A 45 5.52 5.45 -10.18
N GLY A 46 5.93 5.37 -8.93
CA GLY A 46 5.85 6.45 -7.97
C GLY A 46 4.58 6.45 -7.11
N PRO A 47 4.50 7.33 -6.09
CA PRO A 47 3.41 7.34 -5.13
C PRO A 47 2.03 7.59 -5.75
N ASN A 48 1.95 8.49 -6.73
CA ASN A 48 0.70 8.81 -7.41
C ASN A 48 0.22 7.65 -8.31
N PHE A 49 1.16 6.92 -8.95
CA PHE A 49 0.87 5.69 -9.66
C PHE A 49 0.26 4.66 -8.70
N ALA A 50 0.92 4.40 -7.58
CA ALA A 50 0.47 3.42 -6.60
C ALA A 50 -0.95 3.75 -6.10
N GLU A 51 -1.24 5.01 -5.77
CA GLU A 51 -2.57 5.41 -5.32
C GLU A 51 -3.62 5.26 -6.44
N CYS A 52 -3.28 5.60 -7.70
CA CYS A 52 -4.17 5.43 -8.83
C CYS A 52 -4.49 3.95 -9.10
N GLU A 53 -3.49 3.08 -9.07
CA GLU A 53 -3.69 1.64 -9.27
C GLU A 53 -4.53 1.04 -8.15
N TRP A 54 -4.19 1.36 -6.89
CA TRP A 54 -4.97 0.86 -5.76
C TRP A 54 -6.43 1.31 -5.82
N LEU A 55 -6.68 2.60 -6.07
CA LEU A 55 -8.04 3.14 -6.15
C LEU A 55 -8.81 2.58 -7.35
N SER A 56 -8.14 2.35 -8.49
CA SER A 56 -8.75 1.69 -9.67
C SER A 56 -9.20 0.27 -9.33
N GLY A 57 -8.35 -0.50 -8.66
CA GLY A 57 -8.68 -1.85 -8.21
C GLY A 57 -9.85 -1.85 -7.22
N TRP A 58 -9.83 -0.92 -6.27
CA TRP A 58 -10.89 -0.82 -5.27
C TRP A 58 -12.24 -0.45 -5.89
N ILE A 59 -12.27 0.48 -6.85
CA ILE A 59 -13.51 0.82 -7.58
C ILE A 59 -14.01 -0.38 -8.38
N ALA A 60 -13.12 -1.07 -9.08
CA ALA A 60 -13.47 -2.24 -9.88
C ALA A 60 -14.10 -3.35 -9.02
N LEU A 61 -13.51 -3.62 -7.84
CA LEU A 61 -14.00 -4.67 -6.96
C LEU A 61 -15.28 -4.30 -6.22
N SER A 62 -15.35 -3.07 -5.69
CA SER A 62 -16.39 -2.67 -4.74
C SER A 62 -17.65 -2.12 -5.41
N PHE A 63 -17.54 -1.57 -6.61
CA PHE A 63 -18.64 -0.86 -7.26
C PHE A 63 -18.96 -1.34 -8.68
N LEU A 64 -18.00 -1.97 -9.38
CA LEU A 64 -18.23 -2.48 -10.73
C LEU A 64 -18.40 -4.00 -10.75
N ASP A 65 -18.23 -4.66 -9.61
CA ASP A 65 -18.27 -6.12 -9.45
C ASP A 65 -17.40 -6.88 -10.47
N ASP A 66 -16.23 -6.28 -10.77
CA ASP A 66 -15.24 -6.89 -11.66
C ASP A 66 -13.97 -7.28 -10.89
N PRO A 67 -13.95 -8.45 -10.25
CA PRO A 67 -12.79 -8.91 -9.49
C PRO A 67 -11.58 -9.26 -10.37
N ARG A 68 -11.77 -9.57 -11.67
CA ARG A 68 -10.65 -9.81 -12.58
C ARG A 68 -9.90 -8.53 -12.90
N LEU A 69 -10.64 -7.47 -13.15
CA LEU A 69 -10.10 -6.15 -13.39
C LEU A 69 -9.41 -5.60 -12.14
N ALA A 70 -10.04 -5.77 -10.98
CA ALA A 70 -9.48 -5.38 -9.69
C ALA A 70 -8.16 -6.09 -9.40
N LEU A 71 -8.10 -7.41 -9.61
CA LEU A 71 -6.90 -8.22 -9.41
C LEU A 71 -5.72 -7.66 -10.23
N LYS A 72 -5.95 -7.33 -11.51
CA LYS A 72 -4.92 -6.76 -12.38
C LYS A 72 -4.33 -5.47 -11.81
N HIS A 73 -5.17 -4.59 -11.29
CA HIS A 73 -4.73 -3.32 -10.68
C HIS A 73 -3.98 -3.55 -9.36
N PHE A 74 -4.46 -4.45 -8.50
CA PHE A 74 -3.79 -4.74 -7.23
C PHE A 74 -2.45 -5.45 -7.43
N GLU A 75 -2.32 -6.34 -8.42
CA GLU A 75 -1.04 -6.94 -8.80
C GLU A 75 -0.05 -5.88 -9.31
N ASN A 76 -0.54 -4.95 -10.12
CA ASN A 76 0.27 -3.86 -10.63
C ASN A 76 0.71 -2.90 -9.52
N PHE A 77 -0.20 -2.58 -8.58
CA PHE A 77 0.13 -1.86 -7.36
C PHE A 77 1.21 -2.58 -6.55
N TYR A 78 1.00 -3.88 -6.23
CA TYR A 78 1.90 -4.66 -5.37
C TYR A 78 3.32 -4.74 -5.92
N LYS A 79 3.47 -4.92 -7.23
CA LYS A 79 4.77 -4.98 -7.92
C LYS A 79 5.58 -3.69 -7.81
N ASN A 80 4.93 -2.57 -7.58
CA ASN A 80 5.54 -1.23 -7.63
C ASN A 80 5.63 -0.55 -6.26
N VAL A 81 5.40 -1.27 -5.17
CA VAL A 81 5.52 -0.76 -3.80
C VAL A 81 6.53 -1.57 -2.99
N GLY A 82 7.17 -0.96 -1.99
CA GLY A 82 8.21 -1.61 -1.19
C GLY A 82 8.01 -1.49 0.33
N TYR A 83 7.10 -0.63 0.80
CA TYR A 83 6.91 -0.45 2.23
C TYR A 83 5.92 -1.46 2.82
N PRO A 84 6.12 -1.96 4.05
CA PRO A 84 5.27 -2.95 4.70
C PRO A 84 3.77 -2.62 4.66
N ILE A 85 3.40 -1.34 4.89
CA ILE A 85 2.01 -0.86 4.81
C ILE A 85 1.42 -1.07 3.42
N SER A 86 2.18 -0.76 2.38
CA SER A 86 1.72 -0.88 0.99
C SER A 86 1.72 -2.32 0.52
N LEU A 87 2.75 -3.10 0.88
CA LEU A 87 2.83 -4.52 0.55
C LEU A 87 1.68 -5.32 1.18
N SER A 88 1.41 -5.12 2.47
CA SER A 88 0.29 -5.78 3.14
C SER A 88 -1.05 -5.39 2.54
N ARG A 89 -1.24 -4.11 2.18
CA ARG A 89 -2.45 -3.61 1.52
C ARG A 89 -2.66 -4.27 0.17
N GLY A 90 -1.62 -4.32 -0.66
CA GLY A 90 -1.68 -4.95 -1.99
C GLY A 90 -1.97 -6.43 -1.91
N ALA A 91 -1.24 -7.17 -1.08
CA ALA A 91 -1.41 -8.60 -0.89
C ALA A 91 -2.81 -8.94 -0.37
N TYR A 92 -3.34 -8.18 0.60
CA TYR A 92 -4.70 -8.38 1.12
C TYR A 92 -5.76 -8.22 0.02
N TRP A 93 -5.69 -7.17 -0.79
CA TRP A 93 -6.68 -6.92 -1.83
C TRP A 93 -6.54 -7.88 -3.03
N ILE A 94 -5.34 -8.39 -3.31
CA ILE A 94 -5.13 -9.51 -4.25
C ILE A 94 -5.84 -10.77 -3.71
N ALA A 95 -5.70 -11.07 -2.41
CA ALA A 95 -6.38 -12.19 -1.78
C ALA A 95 -7.90 -12.07 -1.87
N VAL A 96 -8.45 -10.90 -1.52
CA VAL A 96 -9.90 -10.63 -1.59
C VAL A 96 -10.41 -10.79 -3.03
N SER A 97 -9.66 -10.30 -4.02
CA SER A 97 -10.03 -10.45 -5.43
C SER A 97 -10.04 -11.92 -5.88
N ASN A 98 -9.05 -12.72 -5.45
CA ASN A 98 -9.02 -14.15 -5.72
C ASN A 98 -10.17 -14.89 -5.02
N LYS A 99 -10.50 -14.53 -3.77
CA LYS A 99 -11.65 -15.08 -3.04
C LYS A 99 -12.97 -14.82 -3.79
N LYS A 100 -13.14 -13.61 -4.33
CA LYS A 100 -14.31 -13.25 -5.17
C LYS A 100 -14.36 -14.02 -6.50
N LEU A 101 -13.21 -14.47 -7.00
CA LEU A 101 -13.09 -15.30 -8.19
C LEU A 101 -13.22 -16.81 -7.88
N ASN A 102 -13.56 -17.20 -6.65
CA ASN A 102 -13.61 -18.57 -6.14
C ASN A 102 -12.26 -19.33 -6.24
N LYS A 103 -11.15 -18.60 -6.26
CA LYS A 103 -9.78 -19.14 -6.24
C LYS A 103 -9.25 -19.18 -4.81
N ASN A 104 -9.86 -20.03 -3.97
CA ASN A 104 -9.63 -20.02 -2.53
C ASN A 104 -8.17 -20.34 -2.14
N GLU A 105 -7.51 -21.25 -2.83
CA GLU A 105 -6.09 -21.58 -2.58
C GLU A 105 -5.21 -20.34 -2.77
N LYS A 106 -5.35 -19.65 -3.92
CA LYS A 106 -4.60 -18.43 -4.20
C LYS A 106 -4.97 -17.29 -3.23
N ALA A 107 -6.22 -17.20 -2.81
CA ALA A 107 -6.62 -16.23 -1.81
C ALA A 107 -5.88 -16.49 -0.47
N ASN A 108 -5.83 -17.73 -0.01
CA ASN A 108 -5.13 -18.11 1.21
C ASN A 108 -3.60 -17.87 1.11
N GLU A 109 -2.99 -18.16 -0.02
CA GLU A 109 -1.57 -17.83 -0.28
C GLU A 109 -1.31 -16.34 -0.09
N TRP A 110 -2.13 -15.48 -0.69
CA TRP A 110 -1.97 -14.03 -0.62
C TRP A 110 -2.35 -13.44 0.75
N PHE A 111 -3.33 -14.01 1.43
CA PHE A 111 -3.56 -13.68 2.85
C PHE A 111 -2.34 -14.06 3.70
N GLY A 112 -1.69 -15.20 3.41
CA GLY A 112 -0.44 -15.60 4.05
C GLY A 112 0.67 -14.58 3.86
N VAL A 113 0.83 -14.05 2.65
CA VAL A 113 1.79 -12.98 2.36
C VAL A 113 1.46 -11.71 3.16
N ALA A 114 0.21 -11.28 3.17
CA ALA A 114 -0.20 -10.07 3.89
C ALA A 114 -0.02 -10.22 5.41
N SER A 115 -0.34 -11.39 5.97
CA SER A 115 -0.28 -11.68 7.41
C SER A 115 1.13 -11.66 7.99
N GLN A 116 2.17 -11.68 7.16
CA GLN A 116 3.55 -11.50 7.63
C GLN A 116 3.80 -10.09 8.18
N PHE A 117 2.94 -9.13 7.86
CA PHE A 117 3.06 -7.74 8.27
C PHE A 117 2.10 -7.37 9.42
N LEU A 118 2.14 -8.12 10.55
CA LEU A 118 1.20 -7.95 11.67
C LEU A 118 1.20 -6.56 12.34
N THR A 119 2.21 -5.74 12.10
CA THR A 119 2.24 -4.34 12.54
C THR A 119 1.40 -3.40 11.68
N THR A 120 0.80 -3.92 10.60
CA THR A 120 -0.04 -3.16 9.68
C THR A 120 -1.49 -3.59 9.75
N TYR A 121 -2.41 -2.67 9.47
CA TYR A 121 -3.85 -2.96 9.46
C TYR A 121 -4.23 -4.14 8.56
N TYR A 122 -3.75 -4.15 7.31
CA TYR A 122 -4.09 -5.22 6.37
C TYR A 122 -3.40 -6.54 6.70
N GLY A 123 -2.24 -6.51 7.36
CA GLY A 123 -1.61 -7.72 7.87
C GLY A 123 -2.42 -8.39 8.96
N GLN A 124 -2.99 -7.59 9.87
CA GLN A 124 -3.88 -8.08 10.92
C GLN A 124 -5.18 -8.64 10.36
N LEU A 125 -5.80 -7.94 9.41
CA LEU A 125 -7.00 -8.44 8.74
C LEU A 125 -6.76 -9.78 8.03
N ALA A 126 -5.63 -9.89 7.33
CA ALA A 126 -5.26 -11.14 6.64
C ALA A 126 -5.03 -12.29 7.62
N PHE A 127 -4.42 -12.02 8.77
CA PHE A 127 -4.24 -13.02 9.82
C PHE A 127 -5.59 -13.52 10.35
N ILE A 128 -6.54 -12.62 10.59
CA ILE A 128 -7.89 -12.97 11.04
C ILE A 128 -8.62 -13.82 10.00
N GLU A 129 -8.51 -13.49 8.71
CA GLU A 129 -9.13 -14.24 7.60
C GLU A 129 -8.61 -15.68 7.51
N LEU A 130 -7.31 -15.91 7.81
CA LEU A 130 -6.69 -17.24 7.76
C LEU A 130 -7.01 -18.09 8.97
N ASN A 131 -7.05 -17.47 10.14
CA ASN A 131 -7.08 -18.23 11.40
C ASN A 131 -8.46 -18.24 12.07
N ASN A 132 -9.45 -17.56 11.52
CA ASN A 132 -10.75 -17.32 12.15
C ASN A 132 -10.65 -16.80 13.59
N ASP A 133 -9.50 -16.24 13.95
CA ASP A 133 -9.17 -15.76 15.28
C ASP A 133 -8.93 -14.25 15.23
N LYS A 134 -9.55 -13.54 16.14
CA LYS A 134 -9.39 -12.09 16.29
C LYS A 134 -8.17 -11.73 17.14
N THR A 135 -7.53 -12.72 17.75
CA THR A 135 -6.36 -12.52 18.59
C THR A 135 -5.08 -12.80 17.79
N PHE A 136 -4.14 -11.90 17.85
CA PHE A 136 -2.79 -12.09 17.33
C PHE A 136 -1.79 -11.54 18.35
N SER A 137 -0.66 -12.22 18.47
CA SER A 137 0.44 -11.77 19.31
C SER A 137 1.56 -11.22 18.45
N LEU A 138 1.93 -9.97 18.70
CA LEU A 138 3.15 -9.42 18.13
C LEU A 138 4.34 -10.04 18.88
N LYS A 139 5.22 -10.74 18.16
CA LYS A 139 6.46 -11.22 18.75
C LYS A 139 7.24 -10.02 19.30
N PRO A 140 7.70 -10.07 20.57
CA PRO A 140 8.52 -9.02 21.09
C PRO A 140 9.74 -8.82 20.18
N LYS A 141 10.11 -7.56 19.97
CA LYS A 141 11.30 -7.22 19.23
C LYS A 141 12.49 -7.94 19.89
N LYS A 142 13.23 -8.77 19.14
CA LYS A 142 14.47 -9.33 19.68
C LYS A 142 15.33 -8.18 20.16
N GLU A 143 15.65 -8.15 21.44
CA GLU A 143 16.69 -7.25 21.94
C GLU A 143 18.01 -7.74 21.32
N TYR A 144 18.52 -6.96 20.40
CA TYR A 144 19.85 -7.20 19.87
C TYR A 144 20.85 -6.69 20.90
N GLU A 145 21.72 -7.57 21.42
CA GLU A 145 22.87 -7.12 22.16
C GLU A 145 23.76 -6.29 21.26
N ILE A 146 23.75 -4.98 21.50
CA ILE A 146 24.58 -4.05 20.74
C ILE A 146 25.99 -4.13 21.31
N SER A 147 26.96 -4.54 20.49
CA SER A 147 28.35 -4.66 20.93
C SER A 147 28.90 -3.32 21.46
N LYS A 148 29.79 -3.39 22.43
CA LYS A 148 30.43 -2.19 23.02
C LYS A 148 31.13 -1.34 21.96
N ASP A 149 31.74 -1.98 20.95
CA ASP A 149 32.43 -1.28 19.85
C ASP A 149 31.45 -0.52 18.95
N PHE A 150 30.28 -1.11 18.68
CA PHE A 150 29.24 -0.43 17.91
C PHE A 150 28.71 0.79 18.67
N LYS A 151 28.44 0.65 19.98
CA LYS A 151 28.03 1.80 20.82
C LYS A 151 29.08 2.90 20.79
N LYS A 152 30.37 2.54 20.96
CA LYS A 152 31.47 3.50 20.93
C LYS A 152 31.60 4.22 19.59
N LYS A 153 31.45 3.51 18.45
CA LYS A 153 31.45 4.12 17.11
C LYS A 153 30.23 5.01 16.90
N PHE A 154 29.05 4.58 17.36
CA PHE A 154 27.82 5.35 17.25
C PHE A 154 27.94 6.69 18.00
N TYR A 155 28.38 6.68 19.26
CA TYR A 155 28.53 7.89 20.06
C TYR A 155 29.72 8.78 19.67
N LYS A 156 30.63 8.31 18.79
CA LYS A 156 31.67 9.12 18.16
C LYS A 156 31.24 9.76 16.84
N ASN A 157 30.02 9.52 16.41
CA ASN A 157 29.52 10.08 15.16
C ASN A 157 29.05 11.53 15.42
N GLU A 158 29.61 12.46 14.66
CA GLU A 158 29.31 13.90 14.75
C GLU A 158 27.79 14.21 14.65
N LEU A 159 27.06 13.46 13.83
CA LEU A 159 25.59 13.59 13.73
C LEU A 159 24.88 13.26 15.05
N VAL A 160 25.40 12.31 15.84
CA VAL A 160 24.82 11.94 17.14
C VAL A 160 25.03 13.06 18.13
N ASP A 161 26.20 13.71 18.12
CA ASP A 161 26.48 14.86 18.95
C ASP A 161 25.56 16.03 18.64
N HIS A 162 25.36 16.34 17.34
CA HIS A 162 24.43 17.39 16.91
C HIS A 162 22.98 17.10 17.32
N VAL A 163 22.49 15.85 17.16
CA VAL A 163 21.14 15.45 17.57
C VAL A 163 20.97 15.56 19.10
N THR A 164 22.01 15.18 19.85
CA THR A 164 22.00 15.29 21.32
C THR A 164 21.92 16.75 21.76
N LEU A 165 22.72 17.62 21.14
CA LEU A 165 22.69 19.05 21.40
C LEU A 165 21.32 19.68 21.10
N LEU A 166 20.74 19.35 19.94
CA LEU A 166 19.40 19.82 19.57
C LEU A 166 18.32 19.35 20.56
N LYS A 167 18.45 18.14 21.08
CA LYS A 167 17.53 17.62 22.10
C LYS A 167 17.65 18.38 23.42
N GLU A 168 18.84 18.76 23.81
CA GLU A 168 19.07 19.56 25.03
C GLU A 168 18.51 20.98 24.87
N LEU A 169 18.75 21.62 23.72
CA LEU A 169 18.22 22.95 23.42
C LEU A 169 16.69 22.99 23.39
N ASN A 170 16.04 21.92 22.98
CA ASN A 170 14.57 21.83 23.00
C ASN A 170 13.96 21.53 24.38
N LYS A 171 14.75 21.10 25.37
CA LYS A 171 14.31 20.91 26.75
C LYS A 171 14.30 22.21 27.58
N THR A 172 14.91 23.25 27.05
CA THR A 172 15.03 24.56 27.73
C THR A 172 13.96 25.56 27.28
N LYS A 173 12.96 25.11 26.54
CA LYS A 173 11.72 25.83 26.22
C LYS A 173 10.55 25.17 26.96
#